data_35701e9c1b17d02a760124a52c4273d8
#
_entry.id   35701e9c1b17d02a760124a52c4273d8
#
_cell.length_a   1.000
_cell.length_b   1.000
_cell.length_c   1.000
_cell.angle_alpha   90.00
_cell.angle_beta   90.00
_cell.angle_gamma   90.00
#
_symmetry.space_group_name_H-M   'P 1'
#
loop_
_entity.id
_entity.type
_entity.pdbx_description
1 polymer ?
#
loop_
_entity_poly.entity_id
_entity_poly.type
_entity_poly.pdbx_seq_one_letter_code
_entity_poly.pdbx_strand_id
1 'polypeptide(L)'
;NSDVVEKMRVNGNDGKYAAVIKTDDPQDVMVNIKKEGHAFNSTLITKEELSSNKSINAKDLAVKELKEGEAYTINDILYATASDELSDRAQFILRQFARFLKENEELEILIQGHTDNEGNAAKNLALSDRRAKKVKQYLIQMGVAEERLSAKGYGQTQPKVPNTSETNKAQNRRTDFVIK
;
A
#
# COMPACT_ATOMS: atom_id res chain seq x y z
N ASN A 1 -1.65 -20.75 -12.33
CA ASN A 1 -1.70 -20.44 -10.89
C ASN A 1 -3.06 -19.84 -10.61
N SER A 2 -3.92 -20.63 -9.97
CA SER A 2 -5.26 -20.20 -9.59
C SER A 2 -5.17 -19.26 -8.38
N ASP A 3 -5.52 -17.99 -8.59
CA ASP A 3 -5.79 -17.08 -7.48
C ASP A 3 -6.99 -17.61 -6.70
N VAL A 4 -6.75 -18.33 -5.62
CA VAL A 4 -7.82 -18.74 -4.71
C VAL A 4 -8.23 -17.49 -3.93
N VAL A 5 -9.36 -16.92 -4.26
CA VAL A 5 -9.98 -15.81 -3.54
C VAL A 5 -11.07 -16.37 -2.65
N GLU A 6 -10.77 -16.68 -1.40
CA GLU A 6 -11.81 -16.90 -0.39
C GLU A 6 -12.37 -15.54 0.07
N LYS A 7 -13.65 -15.34 -0.16
CA LYS A 7 -14.37 -14.18 0.37
C LYS A 7 -14.89 -14.50 1.77
N MET A 8 -14.31 -13.86 2.78
CA MET A 8 -14.79 -13.95 4.15
C MET A 8 -15.68 -12.75 4.49
N ARG A 9 -16.78 -13.01 5.23
CA ARG A 9 -17.61 -11.94 5.76
C ARG A 9 -17.11 -11.57 7.16
N VAL A 10 -16.85 -10.29 7.38
CA VAL A 10 -16.53 -9.73 8.69
C VAL A 10 -17.82 -9.58 9.49
N ASN A 11 -17.80 -9.88 10.79
CA ASN A 11 -18.93 -9.59 11.67
C ASN A 11 -19.09 -8.06 11.77
N GLY A 12 -20.26 -7.55 11.37
CA GLY A 12 -20.51 -6.12 11.28
C GLY A 12 -20.65 -5.38 12.61
N ASN A 13 -20.74 -6.10 13.76
CA ASN A 13 -21.00 -5.49 15.06
C ASN A 13 -19.75 -5.02 15.79
N ASP A 14 -18.61 -5.71 15.63
CA ASP A 14 -17.36 -5.38 16.34
C ASP A 14 -16.13 -5.27 15.42
N GLY A 15 -16.32 -5.45 14.12
CA GLY A 15 -15.25 -5.40 13.14
C GLY A 15 -14.21 -6.52 13.25
N LYS A 16 -14.41 -7.48 14.14
CA LYS A 16 -13.50 -8.60 14.33
C LYS A 16 -13.76 -9.69 13.29
N TYR A 17 -12.70 -10.25 12.81
CA TYR A 17 -12.73 -11.40 11.93
C TYR A 17 -11.66 -12.40 12.35
N ALA A 18 -11.92 -13.66 12.08
CA ALA A 18 -10.94 -14.72 12.15
C ALA A 18 -10.99 -15.53 10.87
N ALA A 19 -9.84 -15.77 10.29
CA ALA A 19 -9.68 -16.62 9.14
C ALA A 19 -8.78 -17.79 9.49
N VAL A 20 -9.16 -19.00 9.06
CA VAL A 20 -8.30 -20.17 9.16
C VAL A 20 -7.81 -20.50 7.76
N ILE A 21 -6.54 -20.23 7.50
CA ILE A 21 -5.89 -20.58 6.23
C ILE A 21 -5.25 -21.97 6.44
N LYS A 22 -5.80 -22.96 5.73
CA LYS A 22 -5.22 -24.30 5.70
C LYS A 22 -4.53 -24.49 4.37
N THR A 23 -3.25 -24.80 4.41
CA THR A 23 -2.47 -25.08 3.18
C THR A 23 -1.41 -26.12 3.50
N ASP A 24 -1.26 -27.08 2.58
CA ASP A 24 -0.21 -28.10 2.64
C ASP A 24 1.11 -27.57 2.08
N ASP A 25 1.07 -26.52 1.25
CA ASP A 25 2.22 -25.80 0.73
C ASP A 25 2.03 -24.29 0.95
N PRO A 26 2.54 -23.75 2.10
CA PRO A 26 2.34 -22.36 2.43
C PRO A 26 3.04 -21.44 1.42
N GLN A 27 2.26 -20.57 0.81
CA GLN A 27 2.73 -19.45 -0.02
C GLN A 27 2.45 -18.15 0.72
N ASP A 28 3.03 -17.05 0.26
CA ASP A 28 2.65 -15.73 0.74
C ASP A 28 1.17 -15.48 0.47
N VAL A 29 0.43 -15.06 1.51
CA VAL A 29 -1.01 -14.78 1.43
C VAL A 29 -1.27 -13.29 1.60
N MET A 30 -1.98 -12.71 0.62
CA MET A 30 -2.45 -11.34 0.70
C MET A 30 -3.87 -11.28 1.26
N VAL A 31 -4.02 -10.54 2.35
CA VAL A 31 -5.33 -10.22 2.92
C VAL A 31 -5.72 -8.81 2.49
N ASN A 32 -6.81 -8.69 1.73
CA ASN A 32 -7.37 -7.41 1.31
C ASN A 32 -8.68 -7.17 2.04
N ILE A 33 -8.83 -5.98 2.61
CA ILE A 33 -10.11 -5.56 3.21
C ILE A 33 -10.75 -4.51 2.31
N LYS A 34 -12.00 -4.77 1.96
CA LYS A 34 -12.86 -3.86 1.22
C LYS A 34 -14.10 -3.54 2.04
N LYS A 35 -14.40 -2.27 2.15
CA LYS A 35 -15.65 -1.75 2.68
C LYS A 35 -16.06 -0.56 1.83
N GLU A 36 -17.32 -0.50 1.43
CA GLU A 36 -17.86 0.60 0.63
C GLU A 36 -17.62 1.94 1.34
N GLY A 37 -17.20 2.97 0.59
CA GLY A 37 -16.85 4.28 1.14
C GLY A 37 -15.59 4.32 2.01
N HIS A 38 -14.75 3.27 2.00
CA HIS A 38 -13.54 3.19 2.80
C HIS A 38 -12.31 2.93 1.93
N ALA A 39 -11.16 3.43 2.43
CA ALA A 39 -9.88 3.26 1.77
C ALA A 39 -9.48 1.79 1.65
N PHE A 40 -8.78 1.49 0.55
CA PHE A 40 -8.16 0.18 0.35
C PHE A 40 -7.10 -0.08 1.43
N ASN A 41 -7.15 -1.24 2.06
CA ASN A 41 -6.09 -1.71 2.94
C ASN A 41 -5.74 -3.16 2.61
N SER A 42 -4.45 -3.45 2.61
CA SER A 42 -3.94 -4.80 2.36
C SER A 42 -2.76 -5.11 3.26
N THR A 43 -2.60 -6.37 3.62
CA THR A 43 -1.41 -6.88 4.31
C THR A 43 -0.97 -8.19 3.68
N LEU A 44 0.34 -8.40 3.62
CA LEU A 44 0.93 -9.65 3.20
C LEU A 44 1.30 -10.45 4.45
N ILE A 45 0.82 -11.69 4.50
CA ILE A 45 1.24 -12.70 5.46
C ILE A 45 2.24 -13.58 4.74
N THR A 46 3.48 -13.57 5.21
CA THR A 46 4.55 -14.34 4.55
C THR A 46 4.45 -15.83 4.84
N LYS A 47 5.06 -16.62 3.96
CA LYS A 47 5.20 -18.07 4.15
C LYS A 47 5.80 -18.43 5.51
N GLU A 48 6.81 -17.69 5.96
CA GLU A 48 7.46 -17.88 7.27
C GLU A 48 6.50 -17.64 8.43
N GLU A 49 5.68 -16.57 8.34
CA GLU A 49 4.65 -16.28 9.36
C GLU A 49 3.60 -17.37 9.39
N LEU A 50 3.13 -17.86 8.25
CA LEU A 50 2.17 -18.97 8.14
C LEU A 50 2.72 -20.27 8.70
N SER A 51 4.01 -20.55 8.48
CA SER A 51 4.68 -21.76 8.94
C SER A 51 4.96 -21.77 10.45
N SER A 52 4.88 -20.61 11.11
CA SER A 52 5.24 -20.46 12.52
C SER A 52 4.23 -21.05 13.51
N ASN A 53 3.07 -21.53 13.04
CA ASN A 53 1.96 -22.05 13.84
C ASN A 53 1.46 -21.10 14.96
N LYS A 54 1.80 -19.81 14.85
CA LYS A 54 1.37 -18.74 15.77
C LYS A 54 0.15 -18.05 15.20
N SER A 55 -0.76 -17.66 16.08
CA SER A 55 -1.85 -16.76 15.68
C SER A 55 -1.25 -15.47 15.14
N ILE A 56 -1.48 -15.19 13.87
CA ILE A 56 -1.07 -13.93 13.25
C ILE A 56 -2.13 -12.91 13.63
N ASN A 57 -1.79 -12.06 14.59
CA ASN A 57 -2.59 -10.87 14.87
C ASN A 57 -2.29 -9.89 13.73
N ALA A 58 -3.14 -9.87 12.71
CA ALA A 58 -3.12 -8.82 11.70
C ALA A 58 -3.51 -7.49 12.38
N LYS A 59 -2.54 -6.87 13.05
CA LYS A 59 -2.70 -5.54 13.63
C LYS A 59 -2.92 -4.57 12.48
N ASP A 60 -3.95 -3.75 12.65
CA ASP A 60 -4.22 -2.55 11.84
C ASP A 60 -4.69 -2.77 10.39
N LEU A 61 -5.55 -3.75 10.17
CA LEU A 61 -6.37 -3.80 8.96
C LEU A 61 -7.62 -2.88 9.08
N ALA A 62 -7.56 -1.87 9.95
CA ALA A 62 -8.61 -0.87 10.01
C ALA A 62 -8.70 -0.14 8.66
N VAL A 63 -9.86 -0.18 8.05
CA VAL A 63 -10.16 0.62 6.86
C VAL A 63 -10.70 1.97 7.31
N LYS A 64 -10.07 3.04 6.83
CA LYS A 64 -10.51 4.41 7.09
C LYS A 64 -11.58 4.79 6.07
N GLU A 65 -12.55 5.57 6.49
CA GLU A 65 -13.49 6.20 5.59
C GLU A 65 -12.74 7.06 4.56
N LEU A 66 -13.19 7.01 3.30
CA LEU A 66 -12.61 7.84 2.24
C LEU A 66 -13.03 9.29 2.43
N LYS A 67 -12.07 10.19 2.56
CA LYS A 67 -12.30 11.62 2.69
C LYS A 67 -11.39 12.38 1.75
N GLU A 68 -11.97 13.35 1.07
CA GLU A 68 -11.22 14.27 0.21
C GLU A 68 -10.12 14.97 1.01
N GLY A 69 -8.93 15.07 0.42
CA GLY A 69 -7.76 15.68 1.05
C GLY A 69 -7.02 14.80 2.06
N GLU A 70 -7.58 13.67 2.51
CA GLU A 70 -6.87 12.75 3.40
C GLU A 70 -5.87 11.88 2.66
N ALA A 71 -4.71 11.64 3.30
CA ALA A 71 -3.67 10.76 2.81
C ALA A 71 -3.81 9.36 3.39
N TYR A 72 -3.80 8.37 2.50
CA TYR A 72 -3.85 6.94 2.83
C TYR A 72 -2.53 6.29 2.44
N THR A 73 -1.81 5.75 3.41
CA THR A 73 -0.59 5.00 3.16
C THR A 73 -0.95 3.56 2.80
N ILE A 74 -0.57 3.11 1.62
CA ILE A 74 -0.59 1.67 1.32
C ILE A 74 0.76 1.11 1.78
N ASN A 75 0.69 0.23 2.77
CA ASN A 75 1.87 -0.43 3.31
C ASN A 75 2.52 -1.33 2.24
N ASP A 76 3.82 -1.59 2.41
CA ASP A 76 4.56 -2.55 1.58
C ASP A 76 4.79 -2.16 0.09
N ILE A 77 4.55 -0.90 -0.29
CA ILE A 77 5.11 -0.38 -1.54
C ILE A 77 6.60 -0.10 -1.29
N LEU A 78 7.38 -1.18 -1.31
CA LEU A 78 8.80 -1.13 -1.05
C LEU A 78 9.58 -0.99 -2.35
N TYR A 79 10.64 -0.20 -2.28
CA TYR A 79 11.63 -0.02 -3.34
C TYR A 79 12.97 -0.55 -2.86
N ALA A 80 13.79 -1.04 -3.77
CA ALA A 80 15.20 -1.28 -3.45
C ALA A 80 15.89 0.04 -3.07
N THR A 81 16.97 -0.05 -2.29
CA THR A 81 17.74 1.13 -1.85
C THR A 81 18.16 1.98 -3.06
N ALA A 82 17.88 3.27 -2.99
CA ALA A 82 18.15 4.26 -4.05
C ALA A 82 17.52 3.94 -5.43
N SER A 83 16.61 2.97 -5.52
CA SER A 83 15.90 2.57 -6.74
C SER A 83 14.47 3.13 -6.75
N ASP A 84 13.91 3.29 -7.94
CA ASP A 84 12.51 3.53 -8.23
C ASP A 84 11.83 2.29 -8.86
N GLU A 85 12.51 1.16 -8.91
CA GLU A 85 11.93 -0.09 -9.36
C GLU A 85 10.98 -0.68 -8.31
N LEU A 86 9.78 -1.04 -8.78
CA LEU A 86 8.77 -1.68 -7.97
C LEU A 86 9.12 -3.15 -7.77
N SER A 87 9.24 -3.58 -6.52
CA SER A 87 9.37 -5.01 -6.20
C SER A 87 8.13 -5.79 -6.65
N ASP A 88 8.25 -7.11 -6.82
CA ASP A 88 7.11 -7.98 -7.16
C ASP A 88 5.97 -7.84 -6.14
N ARG A 89 6.32 -7.70 -4.87
CA ARG A 89 5.36 -7.43 -3.79
C ARG A 89 4.63 -6.11 -3.99
N ALA A 90 5.34 -5.02 -4.29
CA ALA A 90 4.73 -3.73 -4.59
C ALA A 90 3.82 -3.80 -5.81
N GLN A 91 4.26 -4.47 -6.88
CA GLN A 91 3.45 -4.68 -8.09
C GLN A 91 2.17 -5.47 -7.80
N PHE A 92 2.26 -6.51 -6.96
CA PHE A 92 1.08 -7.28 -6.58
C PHE A 92 0.06 -6.42 -5.83
N ILE A 93 0.51 -5.64 -4.84
CA ILE A 93 -0.35 -4.72 -4.08
C ILE A 93 -0.98 -3.66 -4.99
N LEU A 94 -0.19 -3.07 -5.88
CA LEU A 94 -0.67 -2.07 -6.84
C LEU A 94 -1.69 -2.64 -7.83
N ARG A 95 -1.60 -3.92 -8.22
CA ARG A 95 -2.65 -4.59 -9.01
C ARG A 95 -3.99 -4.65 -8.26
N GLN A 96 -3.96 -4.94 -6.95
CA GLN A 96 -5.17 -4.96 -6.14
C GLN A 96 -5.75 -3.54 -5.97
N PHE A 97 -4.86 -2.54 -5.78
CA PHE A 97 -5.27 -1.15 -5.70
C PHE A 97 -5.85 -0.64 -7.03
N ALA A 98 -5.28 -1.03 -8.16
CA ALA A 98 -5.85 -0.71 -9.47
C ALA A 98 -7.27 -1.30 -9.66
N ARG A 99 -7.52 -2.52 -9.16
CA ARG A 99 -8.87 -3.11 -9.15
C ARG A 99 -9.83 -2.27 -8.30
N PHE A 100 -9.39 -1.86 -7.11
CA PHE A 100 -10.17 -0.97 -6.25
C PHE A 100 -10.51 0.35 -6.94
N LEU A 101 -9.56 0.99 -7.61
CA LEU A 101 -9.79 2.24 -8.36
C LEU A 101 -10.72 2.06 -9.56
N LYS A 102 -10.73 0.88 -10.19
CA LYS A 102 -11.67 0.57 -11.29
C LYS A 102 -13.09 0.27 -10.79
N GLU A 103 -13.24 -0.16 -9.56
CA GLU A 103 -14.54 -0.34 -8.90
C GLU A 103 -15.11 0.98 -8.33
N ASN A 104 -14.26 2.03 -8.18
CA ASN A 104 -14.60 3.36 -7.67
C ASN A 104 -14.14 4.41 -8.70
N GLU A 105 -14.87 4.51 -9.81
CA GLU A 105 -14.45 5.31 -10.97
C GLU A 105 -14.45 6.81 -10.71
N GLU A 106 -15.17 7.27 -9.70
CA GLU A 106 -15.24 8.67 -9.28
C GLU A 106 -13.99 9.17 -8.55
N LEU A 107 -13.14 8.27 -8.05
CA LEU A 107 -11.97 8.66 -7.27
C LEU A 107 -10.84 9.18 -8.16
N GLU A 108 -10.42 10.41 -7.91
CA GLU A 108 -9.19 10.99 -8.41
C GLU A 108 -8.09 10.92 -7.34
N ILE A 109 -6.88 10.50 -7.73
CA ILE A 109 -5.80 10.20 -6.79
C ILE A 109 -4.55 11.02 -7.08
N LEU A 110 -4.02 11.65 -6.02
CA LEU A 110 -2.66 12.19 -6.01
C LEU A 110 -1.73 11.18 -5.30
N ILE A 111 -0.78 10.66 -6.03
CA ILE A 111 0.27 9.76 -5.54
C ILE A 111 1.41 10.60 -5.00
N GLN A 112 1.74 10.47 -3.71
CA GLN A 112 2.77 11.23 -3.04
C GLN A 112 3.94 10.34 -2.63
N GLY A 113 5.15 10.65 -3.13
CA GLY A 113 6.37 9.95 -2.77
C GLY A 113 7.11 10.67 -1.65
N HIS A 114 7.60 9.92 -0.65
CA HIS A 114 8.35 10.45 0.48
C HIS A 114 9.64 9.65 0.71
N THR A 115 10.63 10.31 1.33
CA THR A 115 11.88 9.71 1.80
C THR A 115 12.07 9.99 3.29
N ASP A 116 13.01 9.30 3.91
CA ASP A 116 13.63 9.76 5.14
C ASP A 116 14.56 10.96 4.88
N ASN A 117 15.28 11.40 5.92
CA ASN A 117 16.20 12.53 5.85
C ASN A 117 17.66 12.12 5.54
N GLU A 118 17.92 10.88 5.16
CA GLU A 118 19.26 10.46 4.79
C GLU A 118 19.67 10.96 3.41
N GLY A 119 20.86 11.49 3.31
CA GLY A 119 21.43 11.97 2.06
C GLY A 119 21.06 13.42 1.70
N ASN A 120 21.17 13.72 0.43
CA ASN A 120 20.95 15.07 -0.09
C ASN A 120 19.47 15.34 -0.38
N ALA A 121 18.96 16.46 0.14
CA ALA A 121 17.55 16.83 0.02
C ALA A 121 17.07 16.94 -1.45
N ALA A 122 17.90 17.49 -2.35
CA ALA A 122 17.53 17.61 -3.77
C ALA A 122 17.48 16.22 -4.45
N LYS A 123 18.39 15.32 -4.11
CA LYS A 123 18.36 13.92 -4.58
C LYS A 123 17.13 13.17 -4.03
N ASN A 124 16.78 13.38 -2.76
CA ASN A 124 15.60 12.80 -2.12
C ASN A 124 14.31 13.29 -2.79
N LEU A 125 14.22 14.59 -3.10
CA LEU A 125 13.09 15.14 -3.83
C LEU A 125 12.95 14.48 -5.21
N ALA A 126 14.03 14.42 -5.98
CA ALA A 126 14.03 13.79 -7.30
C ALA A 126 13.72 12.28 -7.24
N LEU A 127 14.23 11.55 -6.25
CA LEU A 127 13.96 10.12 -6.07
C LEU A 127 12.48 9.87 -5.75
N SER A 128 11.91 10.63 -4.81
CA SER A 128 10.51 10.50 -4.44
C SER A 128 9.56 10.84 -5.60
N ASP A 129 9.92 11.81 -6.44
CA ASP A 129 9.15 12.16 -7.63
C ASP A 129 9.17 11.03 -8.67
N ARG A 130 10.35 10.45 -8.96
CA ARG A 130 10.44 9.27 -9.84
C ARG A 130 9.62 8.11 -9.33
N ARG A 131 9.66 7.81 -8.01
CA ARG A 131 8.88 6.74 -7.38
C ARG A 131 7.38 6.96 -7.54
N ALA A 132 6.89 8.16 -7.25
CA ALA A 132 5.48 8.51 -7.42
C ALA A 132 5.04 8.37 -8.90
N LYS A 133 5.84 8.83 -9.84
CA LYS A 133 5.60 8.70 -11.28
C LYS A 133 5.60 7.23 -11.73
N LYS A 134 6.49 6.40 -11.17
CA LYS A 134 6.55 4.96 -11.48
C LYS A 134 5.28 4.23 -11.04
N VAL A 135 4.77 4.56 -9.84
CA VAL A 135 3.48 4.05 -9.36
C VAL A 135 2.34 4.49 -10.26
N LYS A 136 2.28 5.79 -10.64
CA LYS A 136 1.29 6.29 -11.60
C LYS A 136 1.32 5.49 -12.91
N GLN A 137 2.49 5.33 -13.51
CA GLN A 137 2.65 4.57 -14.75
C GLN A 137 2.17 3.13 -14.62
N TYR A 138 2.48 2.48 -13.49
CA TYR A 138 2.05 1.11 -13.25
C TYR A 138 0.53 0.99 -13.13
N LEU A 139 -0.13 1.91 -12.44
CA LEU A 139 -1.60 1.94 -12.33
C LEU A 139 -2.27 2.17 -13.69
N ILE A 140 -1.70 3.04 -14.54
CA ILE A 140 -2.17 3.24 -15.92
C ILE A 140 -2.05 1.94 -16.73
N GLN A 141 -0.92 1.23 -16.63
CA GLN A 141 -0.72 -0.07 -17.28
C GLN A 141 -1.74 -1.13 -16.79
N MET A 142 -2.23 -1.01 -15.55
CA MET A 142 -3.28 -1.86 -15.00
C MET A 142 -4.69 -1.40 -15.38
N GLY A 143 -4.83 -0.39 -16.23
CA GLY A 143 -6.11 0.07 -16.80
C GLY A 143 -6.82 1.13 -15.99
N VAL A 144 -6.13 1.84 -15.09
CA VAL A 144 -6.69 3.05 -14.44
C VAL A 144 -6.49 4.24 -15.40
N ALA A 145 -7.54 5.03 -15.61
CA ALA A 145 -7.51 6.17 -16.50
C ALA A 145 -6.48 7.23 -16.05
N GLU A 146 -5.67 7.74 -16.99
CA GLU A 146 -4.54 8.62 -16.67
C GLU A 146 -4.98 9.94 -16.03
N GLU A 147 -6.08 10.50 -16.50
CA GLU A 147 -6.68 11.76 -16.04
C GLU A 147 -7.06 11.73 -14.56
N ARG A 148 -7.33 10.55 -14.01
CA ARG A 148 -7.64 10.33 -12.60
C ARG A 148 -6.41 10.28 -11.70
N LEU A 149 -5.20 10.24 -12.28
CA LEU A 149 -3.97 10.01 -11.55
C LEU A 149 -3.01 11.18 -11.69
N SER A 150 -2.56 11.71 -10.58
CA SER A 150 -1.44 12.66 -10.52
C SER A 150 -0.36 12.13 -9.58
N ALA A 151 0.89 12.58 -9.77
CA ALA A 151 2.04 12.10 -9.00
C ALA A 151 2.93 13.27 -8.63
N LYS A 152 3.43 13.28 -7.38
CA LYS A 152 4.34 14.30 -6.87
C LYS A 152 5.26 13.74 -5.80
N GLY A 153 6.56 14.07 -5.90
CA GLY A 153 7.53 13.80 -4.84
C GLY A 153 7.58 14.95 -3.83
N TYR A 154 7.75 14.61 -2.58
CA TYR A 154 7.95 15.53 -1.45
C TYR A 154 9.32 15.35 -0.78
N GLY A 155 10.08 14.33 -1.18
CA GLY A 155 11.35 14.02 -0.54
C GLY A 155 11.19 13.86 0.97
N GLN A 156 12.08 14.49 1.72
CA GLN A 156 12.11 14.45 3.18
C GLN A 156 11.31 15.57 3.86
N THR A 157 10.58 16.40 3.10
CA THR A 157 9.96 17.64 3.63
C THR A 157 8.70 17.40 4.44
N GLN A 158 8.09 16.21 4.33
CA GLN A 158 6.87 15.84 5.03
C GLN A 158 7.03 14.50 5.75
N PRO A 159 7.82 14.45 6.84
CA PRO A 159 7.99 13.23 7.60
C PRO A 159 6.69 12.87 8.35
N LYS A 160 6.34 11.58 8.35
CA LYS A 160 5.20 11.05 9.12
C LYS A 160 5.53 10.95 10.61
N VAL A 161 6.78 10.64 10.91
CA VAL A 161 7.34 10.52 12.26
C VAL A 161 8.74 11.14 12.28
N PRO A 162 9.27 11.57 13.46
CA PRO A 162 10.65 12.06 13.57
C PRO A 162 11.68 11.04 13.07
N ASN A 163 12.69 11.47 12.31
CA ASN A 163 13.74 10.60 11.74
C ASN A 163 14.81 10.21 12.80
N THR A 164 14.42 9.78 13.99
CA THR A 164 15.29 9.52 15.15
C THR A 164 15.77 8.08 15.26
N SER A 165 15.15 7.15 14.54
CA SER A 165 15.51 5.73 14.53
C SER A 165 15.33 5.14 13.15
N GLU A 166 15.98 4.00 12.87
CA GLU A 166 15.80 3.31 11.58
C GLU A 166 14.35 2.88 11.36
N THR A 167 13.66 2.46 12.42
CA THR A 167 12.22 2.15 12.36
C THR A 167 11.40 3.35 11.92
N ASN A 168 11.68 4.54 12.46
CA ASN A 168 10.99 5.77 12.07
C ASN A 168 11.33 6.19 10.64
N LYS A 169 12.60 6.10 10.23
CA LYS A 169 13.02 6.37 8.85
C LYS A 169 12.30 5.44 7.87
N ALA A 170 12.18 4.15 8.21
CA ALA A 170 11.43 3.21 7.39
C ALA A 170 9.96 3.62 7.18
N GLN A 171 9.30 4.18 8.20
CA GLN A 171 7.94 4.72 8.08
C GLN A 171 7.88 5.99 7.21
N ASN A 172 8.97 6.76 7.14
CA ASN A 172 9.05 7.95 6.30
C ASN A 172 9.33 7.61 4.83
N ARG A 173 9.97 6.48 4.53
CA ARG A 173 10.15 5.94 3.17
C ARG A 173 8.85 5.29 2.69
N ARG A 174 7.88 6.10 2.26
CA ARG A 174 6.52 5.65 1.96
C ARG A 174 5.96 6.27 0.68
N THR A 175 4.88 5.67 0.21
CA THR A 175 4.00 6.24 -0.83
C THR A 175 2.60 6.42 -0.25
N ASP A 176 2.11 7.63 -0.28
CA ASP A 176 0.75 7.96 0.14
C ASP A 176 -0.15 8.21 -1.08
N PHE A 177 -1.44 7.95 -0.92
CA PHE A 177 -2.49 8.21 -1.89
C PHE A 177 -3.48 9.18 -1.28
N VAL A 178 -3.67 10.32 -1.92
CA VAL A 178 -4.60 11.35 -1.48
C VAL A 178 -5.76 11.42 -2.46
N ILE A 179 -6.98 11.40 -1.94
CA ILE A 179 -8.20 11.62 -2.73
C ILE A 179 -8.33 13.12 -3.01
N LYS A 180 -8.62 13.46 -4.23
CA LYS A 180 -8.84 14.83 -4.68
C LYS A 180 -10.32 15.16 -4.67
#